data_b829c9770843c055066456055c7359ef
#
_entry.id   b829c9770843c055066456055c7359ef
#
_cell.length_a   1.000
_cell.length_b   1.000
_cell.length_c   1.000
_cell.angle_alpha   90.00
_cell.angle_beta   90.00
_cell.angle_gamma   90.00
#
_symmetry.space_group_name_H-M   'P 1'
#
loop_
_entity.id
_entity.type
_entity.pdbx_description
1 polymer ?
#
loop_
_entity_poly.entity_id
_entity_poly.type
_entity_poly.pdbx_seq_one_letter_code
_entity_poly.pdbx_strand_id
1 'polypeptide(L)'
;MRSIAQPGPAPSERIQWVEARGRAFSFTLQAGLPLLEAARRGFAAEGFAGGTLNIRGGALGPFAYVMPALSKTGDNAAFYSDTFRPAGITQLKLAAMTLGSRDGAPFFHCHGLWREADGRINGGHMLPEETVVAEPFEVDAFGLDGAVFAAEPDGETNFKLFGPVLGTHGPAKSNCRAFALRLRPNQDFAGALEAFCRQRGILRARLHGGVGSTIGARFTDGRSVVPFATELAVRSGTVSSGADGTLKAELDVALVDYLGGIAEGRLVRGDNPVLMTMELALEVL
;
A
#
# COMPACT_ATOMS: atom_id res chain seq x y z
N MET A 1 -10.22 -18.54 9.35
CA MET A 1 -9.69 -17.18 9.04
C MET A 1 -10.64 -16.15 9.64
N ARG A 2 -10.09 -15.09 10.24
CA ARG A 2 -10.87 -13.96 10.78
C ARG A 2 -11.60 -13.23 9.66
N SER A 3 -12.74 -12.63 9.95
CA SER A 3 -13.50 -11.81 9.00
C SER A 3 -14.25 -10.71 9.73
N ILE A 4 -14.65 -9.68 9.00
CA ILE A 4 -15.45 -8.57 9.50
C ILE A 4 -16.57 -8.26 8.50
N ALA A 5 -17.74 -7.93 9.01
CA ALA A 5 -18.84 -7.47 8.16
C ALA A 5 -18.53 -6.07 7.63
N GLN A 6 -18.59 -5.91 6.31
CA GLN A 6 -18.55 -4.60 5.68
C GLN A 6 -19.98 -4.05 5.57
N PRO A 7 -20.18 -2.72 5.49
CA PRO A 7 -21.51 -2.12 5.45
C PRO A 7 -22.28 -2.46 4.16
N GLY A 8 -21.59 -2.62 3.07
CA GLY A 8 -22.20 -2.88 1.76
C GLY A 8 -22.00 -4.32 1.26
N PRO A 9 -22.65 -4.67 0.15
CA PRO A 9 -22.57 -6.01 -0.42
C PRO A 9 -21.18 -6.26 -1.04
N ALA A 10 -20.66 -7.48 -0.80
CA ALA A 10 -19.41 -7.91 -1.39
C ALA A 10 -19.59 -8.16 -2.91
N PRO A 11 -18.81 -7.51 -3.79
CA PRO A 11 -18.80 -7.82 -5.21
C PRO A 11 -18.34 -9.26 -5.47
N SER A 12 -18.84 -9.87 -6.55
CA SER A 12 -18.43 -11.23 -6.93
C SER A 12 -16.94 -11.31 -7.30
N GLU A 13 -16.41 -10.26 -7.94
CA GLU A 13 -14.98 -10.14 -8.24
C GLU A 13 -14.22 -9.61 -7.02
N ARG A 14 -13.46 -10.50 -6.36
CA ARG A 14 -12.75 -10.17 -5.13
C ARG A 14 -11.34 -9.59 -5.35
N ILE A 15 -10.79 -9.73 -6.56
CA ILE A 15 -9.50 -9.16 -6.96
C ILE A 15 -9.75 -8.29 -8.17
N GLN A 16 -9.60 -6.98 -8.02
CA GLN A 16 -9.60 -6.04 -9.14
C GLN A 16 -8.17 -5.94 -9.68
N TRP A 17 -8.02 -5.96 -11.01
CA TRP A 17 -6.70 -5.97 -11.62
C TRP A 17 -6.71 -5.36 -13.01
N VAL A 18 -5.56 -4.80 -13.38
CA VAL A 18 -5.26 -4.38 -14.76
C VAL A 18 -3.86 -4.89 -15.11
N GLU A 19 -3.74 -5.56 -16.26
CA GLU A 19 -2.45 -5.92 -16.80
C GLU A 19 -1.74 -4.69 -17.37
N ALA A 20 -0.46 -4.58 -17.10
CA ALA A 20 0.37 -3.44 -17.44
C ALA A 20 1.77 -3.90 -17.86
N ARG A 21 2.58 -2.97 -18.32
CA ARG A 21 4.04 -3.09 -18.34
C ARG A 21 4.62 -2.27 -17.21
N GLY A 22 5.78 -2.67 -16.70
CA GLY A 22 6.39 -1.99 -15.57
C GLY A 22 7.89 -1.82 -15.69
N ARG A 23 8.44 -0.95 -14.85
CA ARG A 23 9.87 -0.77 -14.67
C ARG A 23 10.18 -0.27 -13.27
N ALA A 24 11.19 -0.89 -12.63
CA ALA A 24 11.77 -0.40 -11.39
C ALA A 24 12.78 0.71 -11.69
N PHE A 25 12.80 1.74 -10.85
CA PHE A 25 13.78 2.85 -10.89
C PHE A 25 13.88 3.50 -9.51
N SER A 26 14.90 4.32 -9.31
CA SER A 26 15.07 5.13 -8.10
C SER A 26 15.19 6.60 -8.48
N PHE A 27 14.77 7.49 -7.58
CA PHE A 27 14.91 8.92 -7.74
C PHE A 27 14.95 9.62 -6.39
N THR A 28 15.41 10.88 -6.39
CA THR A 28 15.48 11.70 -5.17
C THR A 28 14.24 12.57 -5.03
N LEU A 29 13.55 12.47 -3.91
CA LEU A 29 12.52 13.42 -3.49
C LEU A 29 13.22 14.72 -3.04
N GLN A 30 12.84 15.85 -3.64
CA GLN A 30 13.49 17.13 -3.41
C GLN A 30 12.90 17.84 -2.18
N ALA A 31 13.78 18.42 -1.37
CA ALA A 31 13.38 19.21 -0.21
C ALA A 31 12.53 20.43 -0.58
N GLY A 32 11.65 20.83 0.33
CA GLY A 32 10.77 21.99 0.21
C GLY A 32 9.53 21.76 -0.66
N LEU A 33 9.39 20.59 -1.31
CA LEU A 33 8.20 20.25 -2.07
C LEU A 33 7.21 19.47 -1.21
N PRO A 34 5.89 19.66 -1.43
CA PRO A 34 4.90 18.70 -0.95
C PRO A 34 5.28 17.28 -1.40
N LEU A 35 5.13 16.29 -0.53
CA LEU A 35 5.52 14.89 -0.81
C LEU A 35 4.84 14.35 -2.07
N LEU A 36 3.56 14.69 -2.26
CA LEU A 36 2.80 14.33 -3.47
C LEU A 36 3.45 14.91 -4.74
N GLU A 37 3.82 16.18 -4.73
CA GLU A 37 4.44 16.84 -5.88
C GLU A 37 5.85 16.30 -6.16
N ALA A 38 6.65 16.06 -5.13
CA ALA A 38 7.98 15.46 -5.28
C ALA A 38 7.90 14.06 -5.89
N ALA A 39 6.98 13.21 -5.41
CA ALA A 39 6.73 11.88 -5.97
C ALA A 39 6.25 11.96 -7.43
N ARG A 40 5.24 12.80 -7.71
CA ARG A 40 4.71 13.00 -9.06
C ARG A 40 5.77 13.43 -10.07
N ARG A 41 6.67 14.36 -9.69
CA ARG A 41 7.78 14.82 -10.55
C ARG A 41 8.75 13.68 -10.85
N GLY A 42 9.10 12.85 -9.86
CA GLY A 42 9.97 11.71 -10.06
C GLY A 42 9.38 10.69 -11.06
N PHE A 43 8.10 10.35 -10.93
CA PHE A 43 7.44 9.47 -11.90
C PHE A 43 7.35 10.09 -13.29
N ALA A 44 6.98 11.38 -13.38
CA ALA A 44 6.87 12.09 -14.67
C ALA A 44 8.21 12.20 -15.41
N ALA A 45 9.32 12.41 -14.69
CA ALA A 45 10.67 12.43 -15.28
C ALA A 45 11.04 11.09 -15.94
N GLU A 46 10.53 9.99 -15.41
CA GLU A 46 10.73 8.63 -15.95
C GLU A 46 9.63 8.20 -16.95
N GLY A 47 8.68 9.12 -17.24
CA GLY A 47 7.62 8.91 -18.22
C GLY A 47 6.40 8.12 -17.72
N PHE A 48 6.24 7.98 -16.40
CA PHE A 48 5.09 7.29 -15.79
C PHE A 48 4.08 8.27 -15.20
N ALA A 49 2.80 7.91 -15.26
CA ALA A 49 1.72 8.65 -14.61
C ALA A 49 1.56 8.28 -13.11
N GLY A 50 2.04 7.10 -12.71
CA GLY A 50 1.96 6.61 -11.34
C GLY A 50 2.48 5.19 -11.20
N GLY A 51 2.27 4.62 -10.02
CA GLY A 51 2.74 3.30 -9.63
C GLY A 51 2.91 3.19 -8.13
N THR A 52 3.97 2.52 -7.66
CA THR A 52 4.24 2.35 -6.23
C THR A 52 5.64 2.83 -5.87
N LEU A 53 5.80 3.31 -4.62
CA LEU A 53 7.09 3.65 -4.04
C LEU A 53 7.34 2.85 -2.76
N ASN A 54 8.62 2.53 -2.55
CA ASN A 54 9.16 2.09 -1.26
C ASN A 54 10.12 3.17 -0.75
N ILE A 55 9.87 3.63 0.45
CA ILE A 55 10.65 4.65 1.14
C ILE A 55 11.40 3.99 2.29
N ARG A 56 12.72 4.17 2.35
CA ARG A 56 13.59 3.62 3.39
C ARG A 56 14.37 4.75 4.05
N GLY A 57 13.75 5.36 5.05
CA GLY A 57 14.29 6.56 5.68
C GLY A 57 13.80 7.84 4.98
N GLY A 58 14.26 8.98 5.49
CA GLY A 58 13.90 10.31 4.99
C GLY A 58 13.34 11.22 6.08
N ALA A 59 13.29 12.51 5.78
CA ALA A 59 12.84 13.55 6.70
C ALA A 59 11.65 14.32 6.13
N LEU A 60 10.58 14.44 6.90
CA LEU A 60 9.35 15.15 6.56
C LEU A 60 9.06 16.25 7.58
N GLY A 61 8.59 17.40 7.11
CA GLY A 61 8.16 18.50 7.96
C GLY A 61 7.81 19.76 7.16
N PRO A 62 6.59 20.31 7.31
CA PRO A 62 5.48 19.81 8.13
C PRO A 62 5.03 18.40 7.74
N PHE A 63 4.34 17.75 8.69
CA PHE A 63 3.89 16.38 8.51
C PHE A 63 2.52 16.18 9.14
N ALA A 64 1.61 15.51 8.43
CA ALA A 64 0.30 15.18 8.94
C ALA A 64 -0.09 13.72 8.61
N TYR A 65 -0.77 13.07 9.55
CA TYR A 65 -1.21 11.70 9.41
C TYR A 65 -2.47 11.42 10.21
N VAL A 66 -3.12 10.32 9.88
CA VAL A 66 -4.17 9.70 10.68
C VAL A 66 -3.77 8.26 11.02
N MET A 67 -4.35 7.73 12.09
CA MET A 67 -4.21 6.33 12.48
C MET A 67 -5.50 5.57 12.15
N PRO A 68 -5.45 4.24 12.04
CA PRO A 68 -6.68 3.47 12.02
C PRO A 68 -7.46 3.70 13.32
N ALA A 69 -8.77 3.71 13.26
CA ALA A 69 -9.65 3.89 14.41
C ALA A 69 -10.91 3.03 14.30
N LEU A 70 -11.60 2.88 15.42
CA LEU A 70 -12.92 2.27 15.41
C LEU A 70 -13.92 3.21 14.75
N SER A 71 -14.81 2.69 13.94
CA SER A 71 -15.96 3.46 13.43
C SER A 71 -16.86 3.89 14.59
N LYS A 72 -17.27 5.15 14.58
CA LYS A 72 -18.24 5.71 15.55
C LYS A 72 -19.69 5.48 15.11
N THR A 73 -19.89 5.06 13.86
CA THR A 73 -21.20 4.78 13.26
C THR A 73 -21.18 3.37 12.64
N GLY A 74 -22.31 2.88 12.19
CA GLY A 74 -22.39 1.62 11.44
C GLY A 74 -22.03 1.74 9.95
N ASP A 75 -21.63 2.95 9.50
CA ASP A 75 -21.43 3.24 8.07
C ASP A 75 -20.13 2.65 7.51
N ASN A 76 -19.16 2.36 8.39
CA ASN A 76 -17.87 1.78 8.00
C ASN A 76 -17.45 0.72 9.03
N ALA A 77 -16.72 -0.31 8.61
CA ALA A 77 -16.20 -1.35 9.51
C ALA A 77 -15.07 -0.84 10.43
N ALA A 78 -14.28 0.12 9.94
CA ALA A 78 -13.28 0.88 10.68
C ALA A 78 -13.23 2.29 10.09
N PHE A 79 -12.55 3.22 10.74
CA PHE A 79 -12.43 4.60 10.28
C PHE A 79 -11.04 5.17 10.58
N TYR A 80 -10.87 6.47 10.43
CA TYR A 80 -9.66 7.19 10.79
C TYR A 80 -9.81 7.92 12.13
N SER A 81 -8.68 8.10 12.82
CA SER A 81 -8.55 8.97 13.98
C SER A 81 -8.70 10.45 13.59
N ASP A 82 -8.66 11.32 14.59
CA ASP A 82 -8.35 12.74 14.35
C ASP A 82 -6.95 12.87 13.75
N THR A 83 -6.71 13.98 13.02
CA THR A 83 -5.43 14.23 12.36
C THR A 83 -4.36 14.64 13.37
N PHE A 84 -3.23 13.96 13.33
CA PHE A 84 -2.02 14.30 14.06
C PHE A 84 -1.13 15.20 13.22
N ARG A 85 -0.56 16.22 13.85
CA ARG A 85 0.41 17.17 13.24
C ARG A 85 1.58 17.36 14.20
N PRO A 86 2.56 16.43 14.23
CA PRO A 86 3.70 16.54 15.13
C PRO A 86 4.53 17.78 14.77
N ALA A 87 5.04 18.46 15.80
CA ALA A 87 5.94 19.58 15.63
C ALA A 87 7.35 19.10 15.20
N GLY A 88 8.07 19.96 14.47
CA GLY A 88 9.43 19.68 14.06
C GLY A 88 9.55 18.70 12.89
N ILE A 89 10.72 18.08 12.75
CA ILE A 89 11.02 17.15 11.68
C ILE A 89 10.71 15.72 12.13
N THR A 90 9.93 15.02 11.30
CA THR A 90 9.63 13.59 11.46
C THR A 90 10.60 12.77 10.62
N GLN A 91 11.27 11.81 11.26
CA GLN A 91 12.22 10.91 10.59
C GLN A 91 11.49 9.62 10.20
N LEU A 92 11.36 9.39 8.90
CA LEU A 92 10.79 8.15 8.38
C LEU A 92 11.72 6.98 8.71
N LYS A 93 11.15 5.87 9.16
CA LYS A 93 11.83 4.58 9.20
C LYS A 93 11.61 3.84 7.89
N LEU A 94 10.38 3.81 7.44
CA LEU A 94 9.94 3.22 6.17
C LEU A 94 8.54 3.72 5.81
N ALA A 95 8.22 3.69 4.52
CA ALA A 95 6.84 3.81 4.05
C ALA A 95 6.67 3.08 2.71
N ALA A 96 5.43 2.72 2.41
CA ALA A 96 5.01 2.30 1.09
C ALA A 96 3.91 3.26 0.61
N MET A 97 3.93 3.58 -0.69
CA MET A 97 2.99 4.53 -1.30
C MET A 97 2.47 3.99 -2.62
N THR A 98 1.17 4.14 -2.85
CA THR A 98 0.54 4.05 -4.17
C THR A 98 0.30 5.47 -4.68
N LEU A 99 0.87 5.82 -5.83
CA LEU A 99 0.66 7.10 -6.52
C LEU A 99 -0.35 6.91 -7.65
N GLY A 100 -1.38 7.74 -7.65
CA GLY A 100 -2.46 7.71 -8.64
C GLY A 100 -3.25 9.00 -8.66
N SER A 101 -4.58 8.89 -8.75
CA SER A 101 -5.48 10.04 -8.78
C SER A 101 -6.72 9.85 -7.91
N ARG A 102 -7.29 10.96 -7.46
CA ARG A 102 -8.58 11.03 -6.78
C ARG A 102 -9.36 12.23 -7.33
N ASP A 103 -10.60 12.00 -7.77
CA ASP A 103 -11.44 13.03 -8.38
C ASP A 103 -10.75 13.77 -9.55
N GLY A 104 -9.93 13.04 -10.35
CA GLY A 104 -9.18 13.56 -11.48
C GLY A 104 -7.90 14.34 -11.14
N ALA A 105 -7.61 14.57 -9.85
CA ALA A 105 -6.38 15.21 -9.38
C ALA A 105 -5.35 14.17 -8.90
N PRO A 106 -4.03 14.47 -8.96
CA PRO A 106 -3.01 13.61 -8.37
C PRO A 106 -3.28 13.36 -6.88
N PHE A 107 -3.07 12.14 -6.47
CA PHE A 107 -3.28 11.72 -5.08
C PHE A 107 -2.38 10.53 -4.74
N PHE A 108 -2.05 10.33 -3.47
CA PHE A 108 -1.40 9.11 -3.01
C PHE A 108 -2.13 8.48 -1.83
N HIS A 109 -1.94 7.18 -1.69
CA HIS A 109 -2.21 6.39 -0.50
C HIS A 109 -0.88 5.92 0.07
N CYS A 110 -0.55 6.28 1.31
CA CYS A 110 0.77 6.02 1.88
C CYS A 110 0.68 5.64 3.35
N HIS A 111 1.24 4.48 3.69
CA HIS A 111 1.40 4.02 5.06
C HIS A 111 2.87 3.87 5.43
N GLY A 112 3.20 4.11 6.68
CA GLY A 112 4.58 3.99 7.12
C GLY A 112 4.76 4.00 8.63
N LEU A 113 6.03 3.91 9.03
CA LEU A 113 6.50 4.03 10.40
C LEU A 113 7.56 5.14 10.47
N TRP A 114 7.55 5.92 11.55
CA TRP A 114 8.44 7.06 11.73
C TRP A 114 8.75 7.33 13.19
N ARG A 115 9.73 8.20 13.41
CA ARG A 115 10.04 8.82 14.70
C ARG A 115 9.74 10.31 14.62
N GLU A 116 8.91 10.81 15.52
CA GLU A 116 8.64 12.23 15.69
C GLU A 116 9.78 12.97 16.39
N ALA A 117 9.80 14.30 16.31
CA ALA A 117 10.88 15.10 16.89
C ALA A 117 11.00 14.97 18.42
N ASP A 118 9.92 14.62 19.12
CA ASP A 118 9.90 14.34 20.55
C ASP A 118 10.38 12.91 20.90
N GLY A 119 10.76 12.11 19.89
CA GLY A 119 11.28 10.77 20.04
C GLY A 119 10.22 9.66 20.00
N ARG A 120 8.93 9.97 19.96
CA ARG A 120 7.87 8.96 19.80
C ARG A 120 7.99 8.23 18.49
N ILE A 121 7.77 6.92 18.53
CA ILE A 121 7.68 6.09 17.31
C ILE A 121 6.20 5.87 17.03
N ASN A 122 5.77 6.23 15.83
CA ASN A 122 4.40 6.11 15.37
C ASN A 122 4.34 5.49 13.96
N GLY A 123 3.12 5.22 13.51
CA GLY A 123 2.81 4.78 12.17
C GLY A 123 1.40 5.21 11.80
N GLY A 124 1.03 5.07 10.52
CA GLY A 124 -0.32 5.43 10.06
C GLY A 124 -0.36 5.76 8.58
N HIS A 125 -1.42 6.46 8.23
CA HIS A 125 -1.76 6.95 6.90
C HIS A 125 -1.34 8.41 6.76
N MET A 126 -0.39 8.69 5.88
CA MET A 126 0.12 10.04 5.62
C MET A 126 -0.88 10.85 4.79
N LEU A 127 -1.06 12.12 5.14
CA LEU A 127 -1.96 13.03 4.41
C LEU A 127 -1.18 13.80 3.32
N PRO A 128 -1.58 13.65 2.02
CA PRO A 128 -0.82 14.22 0.91
C PRO A 128 -0.76 15.75 0.89
N GLU A 129 -1.80 16.41 1.39
CA GLU A 129 -1.93 17.87 1.31
C GLU A 129 -1.05 18.62 2.32
N GLU A 130 -0.66 17.96 3.42
CA GLU A 130 0.00 18.60 4.55
C GLU A 130 1.40 18.05 4.84
N THR A 131 1.93 17.20 3.95
CA THR A 131 3.23 16.55 4.15
C THR A 131 4.26 17.09 3.18
N VAL A 132 5.38 17.60 3.71
CA VAL A 132 6.46 18.23 2.94
C VAL A 132 7.77 17.49 3.17
N VAL A 133 8.56 17.33 2.11
CA VAL A 133 9.92 16.78 2.17
C VAL A 133 10.84 17.81 2.83
N ALA A 134 11.38 17.49 4.01
CA ALA A 134 12.24 18.41 4.75
C ALA A 134 13.69 18.41 4.26
N GLU A 135 14.20 17.22 3.92
CA GLU A 135 15.56 17.00 3.39
C GLU A 135 15.46 16.09 2.16
N PRO A 136 16.37 16.21 1.16
CA PRO A 136 16.33 15.32 0.01
C PRO A 136 16.63 13.88 0.42
N PHE A 137 15.87 12.90 -0.10
CA PHE A 137 16.16 11.47 0.10
C PHE A 137 15.75 10.63 -1.10
N GLU A 138 16.46 9.52 -1.29
CA GLU A 138 16.21 8.58 -2.39
C GLU A 138 15.06 7.63 -2.06
N VAL A 139 14.30 7.27 -3.10
CA VAL A 139 13.20 6.30 -3.02
C VAL A 139 13.30 5.30 -4.16
N ASP A 140 12.85 4.07 -3.89
CA ASP A 140 12.67 3.03 -4.90
C ASP A 140 11.23 3.10 -5.43
N ALA A 141 11.06 3.09 -6.73
CA ALA A 141 9.77 3.17 -7.40
C ALA A 141 9.57 2.05 -8.41
N PHE A 142 8.30 1.74 -8.66
CA PHE A 142 7.89 0.88 -9.75
C PHE A 142 6.78 1.59 -10.55
N GLY A 143 7.13 2.04 -11.75
CA GLY A 143 6.20 2.70 -12.66
C GLY A 143 5.35 1.68 -13.41
N LEU A 144 4.08 2.01 -13.62
CA LEU A 144 3.12 1.23 -14.38
C LEU A 144 2.75 1.95 -15.67
N ASP A 145 2.81 1.24 -16.79
CA ASP A 145 2.46 1.70 -18.12
C ASP A 145 1.28 0.87 -18.65
N GLY A 146 0.17 1.52 -18.99
CA GLY A 146 -1.11 0.90 -19.36
C GLY A 146 -2.06 0.67 -18.18
N ALA A 147 -1.65 0.91 -16.94
CA ALA A 147 -2.51 0.92 -15.75
C ALA A 147 -2.21 2.12 -14.86
N VAL A 148 -3.23 2.62 -14.19
CA VAL A 148 -3.12 3.66 -13.14
C VAL A 148 -4.00 3.28 -11.96
N PHE A 149 -3.71 3.83 -10.79
CA PHE A 149 -4.60 3.71 -9.63
C PHE A 149 -5.50 4.94 -9.56
N ALA A 150 -6.80 4.72 -9.41
CA ALA A 150 -7.81 5.78 -9.20
C ALA A 150 -8.61 5.49 -7.94
N ALA A 151 -8.78 6.52 -7.10
CA ALA A 151 -9.61 6.43 -5.90
C ALA A 151 -11.06 6.68 -6.27
N GLU A 152 -11.89 5.65 -6.20
CA GLU A 152 -13.30 5.67 -6.55
C GLU A 152 -14.17 5.25 -5.36
N PRO A 153 -15.46 5.67 -5.31
CA PRO A 153 -16.39 5.19 -4.30
C PRO A 153 -16.50 3.66 -4.33
N ASP A 154 -16.33 3.03 -3.18
CA ASP A 154 -16.44 1.57 -3.02
C ASP A 154 -17.70 1.22 -2.22
N GLY A 155 -18.66 0.58 -2.89
CA GLY A 155 -19.96 0.24 -2.30
C GLY A 155 -19.90 -0.86 -1.24
N GLU A 156 -18.81 -1.63 -1.12
CA GLU A 156 -18.64 -2.64 -0.06
C GLU A 156 -18.22 -1.98 1.26
N THR A 157 -17.34 -0.99 1.22
CA THR A 157 -16.71 -0.41 2.41
C THR A 157 -17.20 0.98 2.78
N ASN A 158 -17.93 1.66 1.87
CA ASN A 158 -18.33 3.08 1.94
C ASN A 158 -17.15 4.06 1.98
N PHE A 159 -15.96 3.64 1.52
CA PHE A 159 -14.83 4.53 1.33
C PHE A 159 -14.64 4.90 -0.15
N LYS A 160 -13.85 5.95 -0.42
CA LYS A 160 -13.15 6.12 -1.69
C LYS A 160 -11.83 5.40 -1.58
N LEU A 161 -11.63 4.34 -2.37
CA LEU A 161 -10.44 3.49 -2.33
C LEU A 161 -9.78 3.42 -3.69
N PHE A 162 -8.46 3.39 -3.71
CA PHE A 162 -7.72 3.10 -4.93
C PHE A 162 -8.07 1.72 -5.48
N GLY A 163 -8.39 1.70 -6.78
CA GLY A 163 -8.47 0.51 -7.60
C GLY A 163 -7.65 0.71 -8.88
N PRO A 164 -7.14 -0.35 -9.49
CA PRO A 164 -6.50 -0.27 -10.80
C PRO A 164 -7.54 -0.02 -11.88
N VAL A 165 -7.25 0.94 -12.76
CA VAL A 165 -8.02 1.24 -13.95
C VAL A 165 -7.09 1.27 -15.18
N LEU A 166 -7.66 1.11 -16.37
CA LEU A 166 -6.88 1.22 -17.61
C LEU A 166 -6.29 2.63 -17.71
N GLY A 167 -4.98 2.68 -17.92
CA GLY A 167 -4.23 3.89 -18.20
C GLY A 167 -3.84 3.95 -19.68
N THR A 168 -3.36 5.12 -20.10
CA THR A 168 -2.73 5.27 -21.42
C THR A 168 -1.29 4.74 -21.38
N HIS A 169 -0.82 4.19 -22.49
CA HIS A 169 0.60 3.90 -22.67
C HIS A 169 1.36 5.20 -22.86
N GLY A 170 2.38 5.40 -22.03
CA GLY A 170 3.25 6.57 -22.04
C GLY A 170 4.56 6.34 -22.79
N PRO A 171 5.44 7.34 -22.81
CA PRO A 171 6.76 7.24 -23.41
C PRO A 171 7.76 6.39 -22.60
N ALA A 172 7.34 5.88 -21.45
CA ALA A 172 8.18 5.09 -20.54
C ALA A 172 8.73 3.83 -21.21
N LYS A 173 10.02 3.56 -21.00
CA LYS A 173 10.64 2.30 -21.41
C LYS A 173 10.35 1.22 -20.37
N SER A 174 9.16 0.63 -20.46
CA SER A 174 8.74 -0.46 -19.59
C SER A 174 9.27 -1.80 -20.15
N ASN A 175 9.86 -2.64 -19.29
CA ASN A 175 10.61 -3.82 -19.69
C ASN A 175 10.09 -5.15 -19.13
N CYS A 176 9.13 -5.13 -18.22
CA CYS A 176 8.55 -6.33 -17.64
C CYS A 176 7.03 -6.37 -17.73
N ARG A 177 6.47 -7.58 -17.71
CA ARG A 177 5.04 -7.81 -17.54
C ARG A 177 4.67 -7.54 -16.10
N ALA A 178 3.63 -6.75 -15.88
CA ALA A 178 3.21 -6.34 -14.56
C ALA A 178 1.69 -6.30 -14.41
N PHE A 179 1.23 -6.21 -13.17
CA PHE A 179 -0.19 -6.04 -12.84
C PHE A 179 -0.34 -5.01 -11.74
N ALA A 180 -1.28 -4.09 -11.92
CA ALA A 180 -1.84 -3.31 -10.82
C ALA A 180 -2.99 -4.10 -10.21
N LEU A 181 -2.98 -4.30 -8.88
CA LEU A 181 -3.96 -5.14 -8.17
C LEU A 181 -4.59 -4.38 -7.02
N ARG A 182 -5.85 -4.69 -6.76
CA ARG A 182 -6.53 -4.41 -5.50
C ARG A 182 -7.16 -5.69 -4.98
N LEU A 183 -6.82 -6.09 -3.74
CA LEU A 183 -7.51 -7.14 -3.00
C LEU A 183 -8.60 -6.51 -2.15
N ARG A 184 -9.80 -7.10 -2.17
CA ARG A 184 -10.97 -6.65 -1.42
C ARG A 184 -11.04 -7.27 -0.03
N PRO A 185 -11.90 -6.77 0.88
CA PRO A 185 -12.04 -7.25 2.25
C PRO A 185 -12.17 -8.78 2.39
N ASN A 186 -11.77 -9.30 3.53
CA ASN A 186 -11.93 -10.71 3.93
C ASN A 186 -11.20 -11.76 3.08
N GLN A 187 -10.35 -11.36 2.13
CA GLN A 187 -9.45 -12.28 1.44
C GLN A 187 -8.15 -12.45 2.25
N ASP A 188 -7.66 -13.67 2.41
CA ASP A 188 -6.31 -13.87 2.90
C ASP A 188 -5.30 -13.27 1.92
N PHE A 189 -4.42 -12.41 2.41
CA PHE A 189 -3.50 -11.64 1.56
C PHE A 189 -2.60 -12.56 0.73
N ALA A 190 -1.95 -13.55 1.36
CA ALA A 190 -1.08 -14.51 0.67
C ALA A 190 -1.87 -15.39 -0.29
N GLY A 191 -2.97 -15.97 0.19
CA GLY A 191 -3.83 -16.87 -0.60
C GLY A 191 -4.45 -16.20 -1.83
N ALA A 192 -4.83 -14.93 -1.73
CA ALA A 192 -5.37 -14.17 -2.86
C ALA A 192 -4.32 -13.97 -3.96
N LEU A 193 -3.07 -13.63 -3.59
CA LEU A 193 -1.96 -13.51 -4.54
C LEU A 193 -1.62 -14.84 -5.22
N GLU A 194 -1.59 -15.93 -4.44
CA GLU A 194 -1.34 -17.27 -4.97
C GLU A 194 -2.44 -17.70 -5.95
N ALA A 195 -3.71 -17.44 -5.61
CA ALA A 195 -4.85 -17.72 -6.49
C ALA A 195 -4.79 -16.90 -7.78
N PHE A 196 -4.48 -15.60 -7.68
CA PHE A 196 -4.30 -14.72 -8.84
C PHE A 196 -3.18 -15.23 -9.76
N CYS A 197 -2.00 -15.52 -9.22
CA CYS A 197 -0.86 -16.04 -9.98
C CYS A 197 -1.20 -17.37 -10.65
N ARG A 198 -1.86 -18.28 -9.95
CA ARG A 198 -2.28 -19.58 -10.51
C ARG A 198 -3.23 -19.40 -11.69
N GLN A 199 -4.25 -18.55 -11.56
CA GLN A 199 -5.22 -18.29 -12.63
C GLN A 199 -4.58 -17.66 -13.87
N ARG A 200 -3.43 -16.98 -13.72
CA ARG A 200 -2.70 -16.32 -14.81
C ARG A 200 -1.49 -17.08 -15.32
N GLY A 201 -1.23 -18.29 -14.79
CA GLY A 201 -0.06 -19.07 -15.16
C GLY A 201 1.27 -18.44 -14.73
N ILE A 202 1.25 -17.60 -13.70
CA ILE A 202 2.44 -16.92 -13.19
C ILE A 202 3.10 -17.81 -12.14
N LEU A 203 4.33 -18.24 -12.42
CA LEU A 203 5.09 -19.12 -11.54
C LEU A 203 6.00 -18.36 -10.56
N ARG A 204 6.41 -17.15 -10.95
CA ARG A 204 7.26 -16.29 -10.11
C ARG A 204 6.84 -14.84 -10.28
N ALA A 205 6.72 -14.14 -9.16
CA ALA A 205 6.38 -12.73 -9.15
C ALA A 205 7.02 -12.00 -7.96
N ARG A 206 7.16 -10.69 -8.09
CA ARG A 206 7.63 -9.78 -7.03
C ARG A 206 6.62 -8.66 -6.82
N LEU A 207 6.39 -8.27 -5.57
CA LEU A 207 5.67 -7.06 -5.23
C LEU A 207 6.63 -5.88 -5.10
N HIS A 208 6.28 -4.78 -5.74
CA HIS A 208 6.99 -3.50 -5.66
C HIS A 208 6.19 -2.50 -4.82
N GLY A 209 6.27 -2.66 -3.48
CA GLY A 209 5.45 -1.89 -2.56
C GLY A 209 4.04 -2.45 -2.43
N GLY A 210 3.25 -1.74 -1.68
CA GLY A 210 1.85 -2.03 -1.42
C GLY A 210 1.40 -1.41 -0.12
N VAL A 211 0.20 -0.89 -0.12
CA VAL A 211 -0.45 -0.29 1.05
C VAL A 211 -1.83 -0.87 1.23
N GLY A 212 -2.29 -0.93 2.45
CA GLY A 212 -3.64 -1.37 2.78
C GLY A 212 -3.81 -1.68 4.26
N SER A 213 -4.73 -2.57 4.56
CA SER A 213 -5.09 -2.90 5.94
C SER A 213 -5.45 -4.38 6.08
N THR A 214 -5.18 -4.94 7.26
CA THR A 214 -5.55 -6.31 7.61
C THR A 214 -6.39 -6.35 8.89
N ILE A 215 -7.15 -7.44 9.07
CA ILE A 215 -7.90 -7.69 10.30
C ILE A 215 -6.91 -8.25 11.34
N GLY A 216 -6.20 -7.36 12.04
CA GLY A 216 -5.05 -7.71 12.84
C GLY A 216 -3.96 -8.39 12.01
N ALA A 217 -3.00 -9.07 12.63
CA ALA A 217 -1.96 -9.81 11.92
C ALA A 217 -1.51 -11.07 12.65
N ARG A 218 -1.01 -12.06 11.87
CA ARG A 218 -0.32 -13.26 12.36
C ARG A 218 1.02 -13.37 11.67
N PHE A 219 2.08 -13.50 12.45
CA PHE A 219 3.45 -13.58 11.96
C PHE A 219 4.03 -14.99 12.08
N THR A 220 4.98 -15.30 11.22
CA THR A 220 5.63 -16.63 11.17
C THR A 220 6.46 -16.96 12.40
N ASP A 221 6.83 -15.97 13.21
CA ASP A 221 7.55 -16.11 14.48
C ASP A 221 6.60 -16.33 15.69
N GLY A 222 5.30 -16.52 15.44
CA GLY A 222 4.29 -16.77 16.47
C GLY A 222 3.66 -15.51 17.07
N ARG A 223 4.19 -14.32 16.78
CA ARG A 223 3.57 -13.06 17.24
C ARG A 223 2.24 -12.81 16.54
N SER A 224 1.38 -12.04 17.21
CA SER A 224 0.10 -11.62 16.64
C SER A 224 -0.28 -10.22 17.07
N VAL A 225 -0.98 -9.51 16.17
CA VAL A 225 -1.69 -8.26 16.44
C VAL A 225 -3.18 -8.59 16.54
N VAL A 226 -3.72 -8.39 17.74
CA VAL A 226 -5.13 -8.71 18.05
C VAL A 226 -6.09 -7.58 17.66
N PRO A 227 -5.73 -6.28 17.87
CA PRO A 227 -6.54 -5.18 17.38
C PRO A 227 -6.82 -5.32 15.90
N PHE A 228 -8.11 -5.28 15.51
CA PHE A 228 -8.50 -5.71 14.16
C PHE A 228 -8.20 -4.67 13.08
N ALA A 229 -8.27 -3.36 13.38
CA ALA A 229 -8.00 -2.32 12.41
C ALA A 229 -6.51 -1.97 12.41
N THR A 230 -5.88 -2.10 11.25
CA THR A 230 -4.45 -1.83 11.05
C THR A 230 -4.24 -0.97 9.81
N GLU A 231 -3.14 -0.23 9.77
CA GLU A 231 -2.56 0.37 8.56
C GLU A 231 -1.26 -0.34 8.25
N LEU A 232 -1.14 -0.88 7.05
CA LEU A 232 -0.07 -1.80 6.66
C LEU A 232 0.70 -1.27 5.44
N ALA A 233 2.03 -1.31 5.53
CA ALA A 233 2.97 -1.10 4.43
C ALA A 233 3.69 -2.42 4.10
N VAL A 234 3.70 -2.82 2.83
CA VAL A 234 4.47 -3.97 2.34
C VAL A 234 5.93 -3.58 2.21
N ARG A 235 6.82 -4.25 2.94
CA ARG A 235 8.27 -4.05 2.88
C ARG A 235 8.89 -4.86 1.74
N SER A 236 8.42 -6.09 1.57
CA SER A 236 8.75 -6.96 0.44
C SER A 236 7.71 -8.05 0.27
N GLY A 237 7.59 -8.54 -0.94
CA GLY A 237 6.69 -9.66 -1.25
C GLY A 237 7.13 -10.42 -2.48
N THR A 238 7.00 -11.73 -2.45
CA THR A 238 7.26 -12.62 -3.59
C THR A 238 6.21 -13.71 -3.68
N VAL A 239 5.96 -14.17 -4.89
CA VAL A 239 5.24 -15.43 -5.13
C VAL A 239 6.17 -16.33 -5.92
N SER A 240 6.31 -17.57 -5.50
CA SER A 240 7.15 -18.54 -6.20
C SER A 240 6.54 -19.94 -6.21
N SER A 241 6.77 -20.70 -7.28
CA SER A 241 6.38 -22.11 -7.38
C SER A 241 7.45 -22.98 -6.74
N GLY A 242 7.02 -23.86 -5.84
CA GLY A 242 7.84 -24.96 -5.33
C GLY A 242 8.05 -26.07 -6.38
N ALA A 243 8.88 -27.06 -6.03
CA ALA A 243 9.15 -28.23 -6.89
C ALA A 243 7.89 -29.09 -7.16
N ASP A 244 6.91 -29.02 -6.29
CA ASP A 244 5.60 -29.68 -6.39
C ASP A 244 4.57 -28.87 -7.20
N GLY A 245 4.96 -27.72 -7.77
CA GLY A 245 4.07 -26.81 -8.49
C GLY A 245 3.20 -25.93 -7.60
N THR A 246 3.27 -26.08 -6.28
CA THR A 246 2.49 -25.25 -5.33
C THR A 246 3.06 -23.85 -5.26
N LEU A 247 2.21 -22.84 -5.52
CA LEU A 247 2.59 -21.43 -5.33
C LEU A 247 2.60 -21.06 -3.84
N LYS A 248 3.62 -20.31 -3.45
CA LYS A 248 3.77 -19.75 -2.11
C LYS A 248 4.07 -18.26 -2.19
N ALA A 249 3.24 -17.46 -1.52
CA ALA A 249 3.50 -16.05 -1.29
C ALA A 249 4.24 -15.88 0.04
N GLU A 250 5.33 -15.12 0.02
CA GLU A 250 6.05 -14.65 1.20
C GLU A 250 5.92 -13.14 1.28
N LEU A 251 5.37 -12.64 2.37
CA LEU A 251 5.04 -11.24 2.57
C LEU A 251 5.67 -10.73 3.85
N ASP A 252 6.51 -9.72 3.74
CA ASP A 252 7.12 -9.02 4.87
C ASP A 252 6.52 -7.62 4.95
N VAL A 253 5.99 -7.26 6.11
CA VAL A 253 5.19 -6.05 6.31
C VAL A 253 5.60 -5.28 7.55
N ALA A 254 5.20 -4.02 7.58
CA ALA A 254 5.17 -3.19 8.77
C ALA A 254 3.75 -2.65 8.94
N LEU A 255 3.27 -2.55 10.16
CA LEU A 255 1.92 -2.05 10.44
C LEU A 255 1.84 -1.32 11.77
N VAL A 256 0.80 -0.50 11.90
CA VAL A 256 0.30 0.05 13.17
C VAL A 256 -1.15 -0.36 13.33
N ASP A 257 -1.56 -0.68 14.54
CA ASP A 257 -2.95 -0.93 14.90
C ASP A 257 -3.65 0.29 15.49
N TYR A 258 -4.96 0.23 15.66
CA TYR A 258 -5.76 1.36 16.16
C TYR A 258 -5.48 1.73 17.65
N LEU A 259 -4.71 0.93 18.36
CA LEU A 259 -4.22 1.26 19.72
C LEU A 259 -2.81 1.87 19.69
N GLY A 260 -2.19 2.02 18.50
CA GLY A 260 -0.84 2.53 18.33
C GLY A 260 0.24 1.45 18.45
N GLY A 261 -0.14 0.18 18.56
CA GLY A 261 0.79 -0.93 18.57
C GLY A 261 1.45 -1.12 17.20
N ILE A 262 2.79 -1.18 17.17
CA ILE A 262 3.58 -1.35 15.95
C ILE A 262 4.09 -2.78 15.88
N ALA A 263 4.01 -3.37 14.69
CA ALA A 263 4.56 -4.69 14.43
C ALA A 263 5.17 -4.76 13.02
N GLU A 264 6.24 -5.53 12.91
CA GLU A 264 6.96 -5.79 11.65
C GLU A 264 7.30 -7.27 11.56
N GLY A 265 7.24 -7.86 10.37
CA GLY A 265 7.65 -9.25 10.16
C GLY A 265 6.96 -9.92 9.00
N ARG A 266 7.26 -11.21 8.82
CA ARG A 266 6.65 -12.04 7.79
C ARG A 266 5.28 -12.55 8.22
N LEU A 267 4.30 -12.39 7.35
CA LEU A 267 2.94 -12.87 7.60
C LEU A 267 2.82 -14.39 7.41
N VAL A 268 2.01 -15.02 8.27
CA VAL A 268 1.57 -16.41 8.08
C VAL A 268 0.61 -16.47 6.88
N ARG A 269 0.70 -17.51 6.08
CA ARG A 269 -0.27 -17.81 5.01
C ARG A 269 -1.59 -18.32 5.60
N GLY A 270 -2.69 -17.92 5.02
CA GLY A 270 -4.03 -18.46 5.34
C GLY A 270 -4.74 -17.77 6.50
N ASP A 271 -4.12 -16.82 7.19
CA ASP A 271 -4.77 -16.11 8.32
C ASP A 271 -4.35 -14.64 8.45
N ASN A 272 -4.25 -13.92 7.32
CA ASN A 272 -4.08 -12.47 7.31
C ASN A 272 -5.08 -11.83 6.33
N PRO A 273 -6.36 -11.78 6.72
CA PRO A 273 -7.41 -11.23 5.85
C PRO A 273 -7.30 -9.71 5.72
N VAL A 274 -7.52 -9.23 4.51
CA VAL A 274 -7.64 -7.80 4.19
C VAL A 274 -8.82 -7.20 4.96
N LEU A 275 -8.63 -6.01 5.54
CA LEU A 275 -9.71 -5.29 6.23
C LEU A 275 -10.51 -4.43 5.24
N MET A 276 -9.90 -3.44 4.60
CA MET A 276 -10.55 -2.53 3.65
C MET A 276 -10.08 -2.75 2.21
N THR A 277 -8.80 -2.66 1.99
CA THR A 277 -8.14 -2.79 0.69
C THR A 277 -6.70 -3.22 0.85
N MET A 278 -6.14 -3.79 -0.21
CA MET A 278 -4.70 -3.97 -0.37
C MET A 278 -4.35 -3.64 -1.83
N GLU A 279 -3.58 -2.58 -2.03
CA GLU A 279 -3.15 -2.07 -3.33
C GLU A 279 -1.72 -2.51 -3.61
N LEU A 280 -1.47 -3.07 -4.79
CA LEU A 280 -0.21 -3.73 -5.09
C LEU A 280 0.21 -3.50 -6.54
N ALA A 281 1.51 -3.35 -6.77
CA ALA A 281 2.13 -3.53 -8.08
C ALA A 281 2.89 -4.87 -8.09
N LEU A 282 2.53 -5.77 -9.01
CA LEU A 282 3.11 -7.10 -9.13
C LEU A 282 3.86 -7.21 -10.46
N GLU A 283 5.17 -7.50 -10.38
CA GLU A 283 6.05 -7.83 -11.50
C GLU A 283 6.07 -9.35 -11.72
N VAL A 284 5.95 -9.78 -12.96
CA VAL A 284 6.16 -11.19 -13.38
C VAL A 284 7.64 -11.41 -13.67
N LEU A 285 8.24 -12.44 -13.04
CA LEU A 285 9.67 -12.77 -13.13
C LEU A 285 9.94 -13.96 -14.06
#